data_8e97b7c6678a99e4030f048171b253cd
#
_entry.id   8e97b7c6678a99e4030f048171b253cd
#
_cell.length_a   1.000
_cell.length_b   1.000
_cell.length_c   1.000
_cell.angle_alpha   90.00
_cell.angle_beta   90.00
_cell.angle_gamma   90.00
#
_symmetry.space_group_name_H-M   'P 1'
#
loop_
_entity.id
_entity.type
_entity.pdbx_description
1 polymer ?
#
loop_
_entity_poly.entity_id
_entity_poly.type
_entity_poly.pdbx_seq_one_letter_code
_entity_poly.pdbx_strand_id
1 'polypeptide(L)'
;MSPLLTRRSALAGLAASASVLAAPSVLAQAKPRVVIVGGGFAGATCARSLAAMGVAVTLIEADQRYVACPFSNLVIHGTRDIAQQTFGYDALRAAGVDVVFARAERIEPEARRVLLPGAVAITYDRLVLAPGIDMRFDALPGYDSATAERMPHAWKAGAQTLLLRKQLEAMDDGGVVVMSVPANPFRCPPGPYERASLIAHYLKNHKPKSKLIVLDSKDTFSKQKLFMAAWQELYPNHLEWVSLASGGKTVEIDVRDMSVVTEFARHKAAVANVIPPQRAGSIAQASGVADRSGWCPIDPVSFESRLAPNIHVIGDAAIAGAMPKSAFAANAQAKHCAIAVAAMLRGEPAPSPKLINTCYSLVAPDYGISVAGVYQPAKGLLADVEGAGGASPGGASREFRAREAIYADAWFKVVTEGVYG
;
A
#
# COMPACT_ATOMS: atom_id res chain seq x y z
N MET A 1 69.52 -46.78 43.11
CA MET A 1 69.96 -46.79 41.69
C MET A 1 68.85 -46.05 40.92
N SER A 2 69.10 -44.79 40.59
CA SER A 2 68.16 -43.96 39.82
C SER A 2 68.53 -44.03 38.33
N PRO A 3 67.63 -44.21 37.39
CA PRO A 3 67.98 -44.22 35.97
C PRO A 3 68.01 -42.74 35.48
N LEU A 4 69.12 -42.39 34.84
CA LEU A 4 69.39 -41.15 34.17
C LEU A 4 68.52 -41.02 32.88
N LEU A 5 67.71 -39.97 32.84
CA LEU A 5 66.98 -39.58 31.61
C LEU A 5 67.98 -39.08 30.55
N THR A 6 68.06 -39.68 29.39
CA THR A 6 68.93 -39.31 28.31
C THR A 6 68.34 -38.19 27.46
N ARG A 7 69.22 -37.29 26.94
CA ARG A 7 68.85 -36.14 26.09
C ARG A 7 67.96 -36.44 24.87
N ARG A 8 67.83 -37.69 24.47
CA ARG A 8 67.01 -38.12 23.35
C ARG A 8 65.51 -38.22 23.71
N SER A 9 65.16 -38.40 24.99
CA SER A 9 63.76 -38.47 25.44
C SER A 9 63.13 -37.10 25.59
N ALA A 10 63.92 -36.03 25.73
CA ALA A 10 63.41 -34.63 25.84
C ALA A 10 63.05 -33.97 24.52
N LEU A 11 63.61 -34.46 23.39
CA LEU A 11 63.31 -33.93 22.07
C LEU A 11 62.10 -34.58 21.39
N ALA A 12 61.64 -35.74 21.84
CA ALA A 12 60.44 -36.38 21.30
C ALA A 12 59.14 -35.82 21.92
N GLY A 13 59.20 -35.14 23.09
CA GLY A 13 58.07 -34.53 23.78
C GLY A 13 57.70 -33.13 23.27
N LEU A 14 58.60 -32.44 22.52
CA LEU A 14 58.37 -31.10 21.99
C LEU A 14 57.80 -31.08 20.56
N ALA A 15 57.84 -32.20 19.84
CA ALA A 15 57.30 -32.28 18.48
C ALA A 15 55.78 -32.64 18.45
N ALA A 16 55.18 -33.08 19.56
CA ALA A 16 53.78 -33.46 19.66
C ALA A 16 52.81 -32.32 20.10
N SER A 17 53.36 -31.15 20.50
CA SER A 17 52.56 -30.04 21.06
C SER A 17 52.30 -28.91 20.07
N ALA A 18 52.72 -28.99 18.81
CA ALA A 18 52.60 -27.92 17.83
C ALA A 18 51.46 -28.13 16.79
N SER A 19 50.64 -29.20 16.93
CA SER A 19 49.60 -29.54 15.94
C SER A 19 48.16 -29.25 16.36
N VAL A 20 47.91 -28.49 17.43
CA VAL A 20 46.56 -28.22 17.96
C VAL A 20 46.30 -26.74 18.10
N LEU A 21 46.51 -25.92 17.07
CA LEU A 21 46.02 -24.53 17.06
C LEU A 21 45.85 -23.98 15.62
N ALA A 22 45.26 -24.79 14.75
CA ALA A 22 44.63 -24.28 13.54
C ALA A 22 43.18 -24.79 13.53
N ALA A 23 42.39 -24.43 14.55
CA ALA A 23 40.94 -24.40 14.34
C ALA A 23 40.73 -23.34 13.25
N PRO A 24 40.12 -23.67 12.11
CA PRO A 24 39.71 -22.64 11.18
C PRO A 24 38.81 -21.70 11.98
N SER A 25 39.23 -20.45 12.09
CA SER A 25 38.31 -19.38 12.52
C SER A 25 37.15 -19.44 11.55
N VAL A 26 36.02 -20.04 11.95
CA VAL A 26 34.76 -19.85 11.30
C VAL A 26 34.50 -18.36 11.45
N LEU A 27 34.95 -17.58 10.46
CA LEU A 27 34.51 -16.21 10.29
C LEU A 27 32.98 -16.33 10.26
N ALA A 28 32.34 -15.92 11.34
CA ALA A 28 30.89 -15.87 11.41
C ALA A 28 30.47 -15.03 10.23
N GLN A 29 30.00 -15.68 9.17
CA GLN A 29 29.57 -15.02 7.95
C GLN A 29 28.48 -14.03 8.38
N ALA A 30 28.73 -12.74 8.18
CA ALA A 30 27.79 -11.71 8.60
C ALA A 30 26.42 -12.06 8.05
N LYS A 31 25.39 -12.05 8.93
CA LYS A 31 24.03 -12.40 8.50
C LYS A 31 23.63 -11.52 7.33
N PRO A 32 23.06 -12.09 6.26
CA PRO A 32 22.58 -11.31 5.13
C PRO A 32 21.62 -10.22 5.61
N ARG A 33 21.82 -9.01 5.12
CA ARG A 33 21.03 -7.83 5.50
C ARG A 33 20.01 -7.50 4.43
N VAL A 34 18.74 -7.43 4.83
CA VAL A 34 17.64 -6.90 4.00
C VAL A 34 17.28 -5.51 4.47
N VAL A 35 17.31 -4.55 3.55
CA VAL A 35 16.80 -3.20 3.80
C VAL A 35 15.42 -3.10 3.15
N ILE A 36 14.48 -2.48 3.87
CA ILE A 36 13.11 -2.22 3.38
C ILE A 36 12.86 -0.73 3.45
N VAL A 37 12.34 -0.14 2.37
CA VAL A 37 11.97 1.28 2.31
C VAL A 37 10.46 1.42 2.20
N GLY A 38 9.85 2.06 3.22
CA GLY A 38 8.42 2.26 3.36
C GLY A 38 7.77 1.28 4.34
N GLY A 39 7.16 1.81 5.40
CA GLY A 39 6.56 1.08 6.52
C GLY A 39 5.04 0.91 6.45
N GLY A 40 4.43 1.05 5.27
CA GLY A 40 3.01 0.73 5.05
C GLY A 40 2.73 -0.78 5.12
N PHE A 41 1.51 -1.21 4.77
CA PHE A 41 1.10 -2.63 4.84
C PHE A 41 2.08 -3.58 4.16
N ALA A 42 2.63 -3.20 3.00
CA ALA A 42 3.60 -4.05 2.30
C ALA A 42 4.93 -4.16 3.06
N GLY A 43 5.60 -3.04 3.30
CA GLY A 43 6.94 -3.06 3.88
C GLY A 43 6.98 -3.54 5.32
N ALA A 44 6.05 -3.10 6.17
CA ALA A 44 5.97 -3.55 7.56
C ALA A 44 5.65 -5.06 7.66
N THR A 45 4.74 -5.59 6.82
CA THR A 45 4.48 -7.04 6.75
C THR A 45 5.73 -7.80 6.30
N CYS A 46 6.42 -7.32 5.27
CA CYS A 46 7.64 -7.97 4.75
C CYS A 46 8.74 -7.98 5.82
N ALA A 47 8.94 -6.84 6.51
CA ALA A 47 9.92 -6.71 7.59
C ALA A 47 9.69 -7.71 8.71
N ARG A 48 8.45 -7.77 9.23
CA ARG A 48 8.07 -8.70 10.28
C ARG A 48 8.22 -10.17 9.85
N SER A 49 7.82 -10.48 8.60
CA SER A 49 7.94 -11.84 8.05
C SER A 49 9.40 -12.28 7.91
N LEU A 50 10.28 -11.43 7.41
CA LEU A 50 11.72 -11.73 7.28
C LEU A 50 12.40 -11.85 8.65
N ALA A 51 12.08 -10.97 9.60
CA ALA A 51 12.59 -11.06 10.97
C ALA A 51 12.19 -12.37 11.65
N ALA A 52 10.95 -12.83 11.45
CA ALA A 52 10.47 -14.13 11.94
C ALA A 52 11.22 -15.32 11.31
N MET A 53 11.82 -15.15 10.13
CA MET A 53 12.68 -16.15 9.48
C MET A 53 14.16 -16.02 9.90
N GLY A 54 14.50 -15.15 10.85
CA GLY A 54 15.87 -14.94 11.35
C GLY A 54 16.76 -14.09 10.46
N VAL A 55 16.20 -13.40 9.46
CA VAL A 55 16.93 -12.48 8.57
C VAL A 55 17.15 -11.15 9.29
N ALA A 56 18.32 -10.56 9.15
CA ALA A 56 18.61 -9.20 9.64
C ALA A 56 17.89 -8.17 8.77
N VAL A 57 16.96 -7.40 9.35
CA VAL A 57 16.10 -6.46 8.64
C VAL A 57 16.25 -5.06 9.20
N THR A 58 16.51 -4.08 8.32
CA THR A 58 16.40 -2.66 8.61
C THR A 58 15.20 -2.08 7.82
N LEU A 59 14.22 -1.52 8.50
CA LEU A 59 13.09 -0.80 7.92
C LEU A 59 13.35 0.70 7.97
N ILE A 60 13.39 1.35 6.82
CA ILE A 60 13.54 2.81 6.68
C ILE A 60 12.14 3.39 6.41
N GLU A 61 11.67 4.27 7.30
CA GLU A 61 10.35 4.91 7.19
C GLU A 61 10.48 6.41 7.49
N ALA A 62 9.82 7.22 6.67
CA ALA A 62 9.89 8.68 6.81
C ALA A 62 9.11 9.20 8.03
N ASP A 63 8.00 8.55 8.35
CA ASP A 63 7.06 9.00 9.37
C ASP A 63 7.10 8.08 10.60
N GLN A 64 7.04 8.66 11.79
CA GLN A 64 7.02 7.88 13.05
C GLN A 64 5.72 7.12 13.26
N ARG A 65 4.68 7.48 12.51
CA ARG A 65 3.37 6.84 12.57
C ARG A 65 2.82 6.62 11.17
N TYR A 66 2.23 5.47 10.97
CA TYR A 66 1.51 5.11 9.76
C TYR A 66 0.03 5.39 9.91
N VAL A 67 -0.59 6.10 8.96
CA VAL A 67 -2.04 6.30 8.91
C VAL A 67 -2.62 5.45 7.80
N ALA A 68 -3.42 4.44 8.18
CA ALA A 68 -3.97 3.47 7.25
C ALA A 68 -5.10 4.03 6.39
N CYS A 69 -5.05 3.77 5.08
CA CYS A 69 -6.10 4.18 4.15
C CYS A 69 -7.40 3.35 4.21
N PRO A 70 -7.37 2.00 4.37
CA PRO A 70 -8.59 1.25 4.61
C PRO A 70 -9.35 1.83 5.79
N PHE A 71 -10.69 1.97 5.66
CA PHE A 71 -11.58 2.61 6.65
C PHE A 71 -11.39 4.13 6.86
N SER A 72 -10.45 4.80 6.21
CA SER A 72 -10.35 6.27 6.27
C SER A 72 -11.60 6.98 5.73
N ASN A 73 -12.38 6.32 4.87
CA ASN A 73 -13.67 6.83 4.42
C ASN A 73 -14.73 6.90 5.55
N LEU A 74 -14.63 6.05 6.59
CA LEU A 74 -15.46 6.18 7.79
C LEU A 74 -15.04 7.37 8.67
N VAL A 75 -13.78 7.80 8.60
CA VAL A 75 -13.35 9.05 9.24
C VAL A 75 -13.98 10.24 8.53
N ILE A 76 -14.00 10.25 7.19
CA ILE A 76 -14.70 11.28 6.40
C ILE A 76 -16.20 11.28 6.72
N HIS A 77 -16.81 10.11 6.85
CA HIS A 77 -18.21 9.94 7.25
C HIS A 77 -18.48 10.41 8.69
N GLY A 78 -17.50 10.31 9.62
CA GLY A 78 -17.59 10.71 11.02
C GLY A 78 -17.96 9.61 12.01
N THR A 79 -17.97 8.35 11.58
CA THR A 79 -18.23 7.19 12.45
C THR A 79 -16.96 6.50 12.92
N ARG A 80 -15.78 7.02 12.54
CA ARG A 80 -14.47 6.51 12.97
C ARG A 80 -13.52 7.66 13.26
N ASP A 81 -12.69 7.50 14.29
CA ASP A 81 -11.64 8.46 14.61
C ASP A 81 -10.36 8.17 13.81
N ILE A 82 -9.61 9.23 13.45
CA ILE A 82 -8.32 9.10 12.78
C ILE A 82 -7.28 8.38 13.67
N ALA A 83 -7.39 8.46 14.98
CA ALA A 83 -6.53 7.74 15.92
C ALA A 83 -6.64 6.21 15.72
N GLN A 84 -7.83 5.71 15.39
CA GLN A 84 -8.06 4.29 15.09
C GLN A 84 -7.44 3.84 13.75
N GLN A 85 -6.95 4.78 12.95
CA GLN A 85 -6.24 4.55 11.69
C GLN A 85 -4.73 4.70 11.83
N THR A 86 -4.25 5.09 13.02
CA THR A 86 -2.86 5.52 13.25
C THR A 86 -2.10 4.49 14.07
N PHE A 87 -1.01 3.96 13.52
CA PHE A 87 -0.23 2.86 14.10
C PHE A 87 1.23 3.29 14.29
N GLY A 88 1.89 2.76 15.33
CA GLY A 88 3.32 2.87 15.56
C GLY A 88 4.09 1.69 15.01
N TYR A 89 5.39 1.66 15.27
CA TYR A 89 6.31 0.60 14.81
C TYR A 89 6.94 -0.19 15.98
N ASP A 90 6.44 -0.02 17.20
CA ASP A 90 7.06 -0.64 18.38
C ASP A 90 6.99 -2.16 18.33
N ALA A 91 5.89 -2.73 17.83
CA ALA A 91 5.76 -4.17 17.67
C ALA A 91 6.74 -4.74 16.61
N LEU A 92 7.09 -3.98 15.57
CA LEU A 92 8.13 -4.38 14.62
C LEU A 92 9.51 -4.40 15.30
N ARG A 93 9.83 -3.39 16.12
CA ARG A 93 11.05 -3.37 16.92
C ARG A 93 11.12 -4.54 17.88
N ALA A 94 10.02 -4.82 18.58
CA ALA A 94 9.92 -5.99 19.46
C ALA A 94 10.08 -7.32 18.72
N ALA A 95 9.70 -7.39 17.44
CA ALA A 95 9.93 -8.53 16.57
C ALA A 95 11.36 -8.61 15.99
N GLY A 96 12.28 -7.72 16.38
CA GLY A 96 13.67 -7.73 15.95
C GLY A 96 13.97 -6.95 14.67
N VAL A 97 13.03 -6.11 14.20
CA VAL A 97 13.27 -5.20 13.05
C VAL A 97 13.99 -3.94 13.54
N ASP A 98 15.10 -3.60 12.92
CA ASP A 98 15.77 -2.30 13.11
C ASP A 98 14.99 -1.23 12.36
N VAL A 99 14.27 -0.34 13.08
CA VAL A 99 13.44 0.71 12.49
C VAL A 99 14.16 2.05 12.53
N VAL A 100 14.51 2.56 11.35
CA VAL A 100 15.18 3.84 11.13
C VAL A 100 14.17 4.86 10.61
N PHE A 101 13.90 5.89 11.42
CA PHE A 101 13.03 7.00 11.01
C PHE A 101 13.83 8.03 10.20
N ALA A 102 13.79 7.86 8.89
CA ALA A 102 14.42 8.77 7.94
C ALA A 102 13.74 8.64 6.56
N ARG A 103 13.76 9.71 5.79
CA ARG A 103 13.36 9.65 4.38
C ARG A 103 14.54 9.12 3.55
N ALA A 104 14.35 7.99 2.86
CA ALA A 104 15.30 7.54 1.85
C ALA A 104 15.38 8.58 0.72
N GLU A 105 16.55 9.12 0.45
CA GLU A 105 16.75 10.17 -0.55
C GLU A 105 17.08 9.58 -1.93
N ARG A 106 17.93 8.55 -1.94
CA ARG A 106 18.38 7.89 -3.17
C ARG A 106 18.78 6.44 -2.89
N ILE A 107 18.65 5.60 -3.89
CA ILE A 107 19.19 4.25 -3.92
C ILE A 107 20.26 4.18 -4.99
N GLU A 108 21.37 3.55 -4.66
CA GLU A 108 22.48 3.29 -5.58
C GLU A 108 22.57 1.76 -5.80
N PRO A 109 21.92 1.24 -6.86
CA PRO A 109 21.79 -0.20 -7.08
C PRO A 109 23.13 -0.92 -7.23
N GLU A 110 24.10 -0.33 -7.97
CA GLU A 110 25.42 -0.94 -8.19
C GLU A 110 26.21 -1.01 -6.88
N ALA A 111 26.13 0.01 -6.04
CA ALA A 111 26.78 0.06 -4.73
C ALA A 111 25.99 -0.66 -3.62
N ARG A 112 24.77 -1.15 -3.93
CA ARG A 112 23.86 -1.81 -3.00
C ARG A 112 23.69 -1.02 -1.70
N ARG A 113 23.34 0.25 -1.82
CA ARG A 113 23.12 1.12 -0.65
C ARG A 113 21.95 2.07 -0.82
N VAL A 114 21.31 2.38 0.30
CA VAL A 114 20.27 3.41 0.43
C VAL A 114 20.91 4.61 1.10
N LEU A 115 20.74 5.79 0.52
CA LEU A 115 21.22 7.06 1.07
C LEU A 115 20.10 7.75 1.84
N LEU A 116 20.45 8.20 3.04
CA LEU A 116 19.61 8.96 3.96
C LEU A 116 20.16 10.39 4.11
N PRO A 117 19.41 11.32 4.72
CA PRO A 117 19.88 12.67 5.03
C PRO A 117 21.22 12.67 5.78
N GLY A 118 22.06 13.65 5.49
CA GLY A 118 23.39 13.76 6.10
C GLY A 118 24.42 12.78 5.54
N ALA A 119 24.23 12.29 4.33
CA ALA A 119 25.12 11.33 3.65
C ALA A 119 25.29 9.99 4.39
N VAL A 120 24.35 9.63 5.26
CA VAL A 120 24.32 8.31 5.90
C VAL A 120 23.93 7.26 4.85
N ALA A 121 24.70 6.18 4.76
CA ALA A 121 24.49 5.10 3.82
C ALA A 121 24.19 3.78 4.54
N ILE A 122 23.13 3.09 4.16
CA ILE A 122 22.80 1.74 4.65
C ILE A 122 22.98 0.75 3.51
N THR A 123 23.90 -0.19 3.66
CA THR A 123 24.17 -1.24 2.67
C THR A 123 23.20 -2.41 2.82
N TYR A 124 22.94 -3.13 1.72
CA TYR A 124 22.07 -4.28 1.69
C TYR A 124 22.58 -5.42 0.79
N ASP A 125 22.18 -6.65 1.11
CA ASP A 125 22.30 -7.79 0.18
C ASP A 125 21.08 -7.87 -0.72
N ARG A 126 19.89 -7.58 -0.17
CA ARG A 126 18.61 -7.42 -0.88
C ARG A 126 17.88 -6.19 -0.37
N LEU A 127 17.24 -5.47 -1.29
CA LEU A 127 16.40 -4.32 -0.99
C LEU A 127 14.95 -4.62 -1.34
N VAL A 128 14.02 -4.24 -0.46
CA VAL A 128 12.58 -4.28 -0.73
C VAL A 128 12.04 -2.86 -0.74
N LEU A 129 11.49 -2.41 -1.86
CA LEU A 129 10.83 -1.13 -2.01
C LEU A 129 9.32 -1.30 -1.88
N ALA A 130 8.74 -0.63 -0.89
CA ALA A 130 7.31 -0.56 -0.66
C ALA A 130 6.84 0.90 -0.53
N PRO A 131 7.16 1.79 -1.52
CA PRO A 131 7.01 3.23 -1.39
C PRO A 131 5.56 3.70 -1.55
N GLY A 132 4.63 2.79 -1.82
CA GLY A 132 3.24 3.14 -2.09
C GLY A 132 3.08 3.98 -3.35
N ILE A 133 2.25 5.03 -3.26
CA ILE A 133 1.92 5.93 -4.38
C ILE A 133 2.32 7.37 -4.09
N ASP A 134 2.56 8.12 -5.18
CA ASP A 134 2.55 9.58 -5.17
C ASP A 134 1.48 10.14 -6.11
N MET A 135 0.97 11.33 -5.77
CA MET A 135 0.00 12.05 -6.57
C MET A 135 0.72 12.72 -7.76
N ARG A 136 0.14 12.59 -8.93
CA ARG A 136 0.59 13.29 -10.13
C ARG A 136 -0.13 14.62 -10.25
N PHE A 137 0.28 15.59 -9.46
CA PHE A 137 -0.26 16.94 -9.54
C PHE A 137 -0.01 17.57 -10.92
N ASP A 138 1.11 17.22 -11.54
CA ASP A 138 1.48 17.63 -12.91
C ASP A 138 0.50 17.16 -14.00
N ALA A 139 -0.32 16.16 -13.74
CA ALA A 139 -1.23 15.55 -14.69
C ALA A 139 -2.64 16.15 -14.69
N LEU A 140 -2.93 17.10 -13.82
CA LEU A 140 -4.24 17.74 -13.70
C LEU A 140 -4.05 19.27 -13.62
N PRO A 141 -4.28 20.01 -14.70
CA PRO A 141 -4.14 21.47 -14.75
C PRO A 141 -4.90 22.16 -13.61
N GLY A 142 -4.27 23.14 -12.99
CA GLY A 142 -4.82 23.90 -11.86
C GLY A 142 -4.82 23.18 -10.52
N TYR A 143 -4.26 21.95 -10.43
CA TYR A 143 -4.22 21.18 -9.20
C TYR A 143 -2.78 20.91 -8.76
N ASP A 144 -2.42 21.39 -7.59
CA ASP A 144 -1.13 21.20 -6.94
C ASP A 144 -1.30 20.93 -5.44
N SER A 145 -0.21 20.86 -4.69
CA SER A 145 -0.25 20.65 -3.26
C SER A 145 -0.93 21.80 -2.50
N ALA A 146 -0.80 23.03 -2.95
CA ALA A 146 -1.45 24.19 -2.33
C ALA A 146 -2.96 24.20 -2.62
N THR A 147 -3.35 23.86 -3.84
CA THR A 147 -4.76 23.68 -4.21
C THR A 147 -5.43 22.56 -3.41
N ALA A 148 -4.69 21.47 -3.11
CA ALA A 148 -5.17 20.37 -2.30
C ALA A 148 -5.50 20.76 -0.84
N GLU A 149 -4.98 21.87 -0.33
CA GLU A 149 -5.36 22.43 0.98
C GLU A 149 -6.74 23.12 0.96
N ARG A 150 -7.31 23.35 -0.23
CA ARG A 150 -8.66 23.90 -0.39
C ARG A 150 -9.62 22.87 -0.99
N MET A 151 -9.16 22.06 -1.92
CA MET A 151 -9.89 21.01 -2.63
C MET A 151 -9.20 19.66 -2.39
N PRO A 152 -9.36 19.06 -1.20
CA PRO A 152 -8.57 17.93 -0.75
C PRO A 152 -8.72 16.69 -1.62
N HIS A 153 -7.60 15.99 -1.88
CA HIS A 153 -7.66 14.65 -2.46
C HIS A 153 -8.07 13.60 -1.43
N ALA A 154 -7.68 13.73 -0.18
CA ALA A 154 -7.92 12.77 0.90
C ALA A 154 -7.58 11.31 0.51
N TRP A 155 -6.62 11.12 -0.43
CA TRP A 155 -6.26 9.80 -0.96
C TRP A 155 -5.04 9.18 -0.28
N LYS A 156 -4.25 9.98 0.42
CA LYS A 156 -3.36 9.56 1.50
C LYS A 156 -4.07 9.91 2.81
N ALA A 157 -4.28 8.92 3.68
CA ALA A 157 -4.99 9.15 4.95
C ALA A 157 -4.15 10.05 5.89
N GLY A 158 -4.83 10.82 6.73
CA GLY A 158 -4.23 11.79 7.64
C GLY A 158 -4.88 13.16 7.54
N ALA A 159 -4.07 14.23 7.48
CA ALA A 159 -4.54 15.62 7.46
C ALA A 159 -5.59 15.90 6.37
N GLN A 160 -5.38 15.38 5.15
CA GLN A 160 -6.31 15.54 4.03
C GLN A 160 -7.67 14.86 4.30
N THR A 161 -7.70 13.74 5.04
CA THR A 161 -8.94 13.06 5.45
C THR A 161 -9.74 13.93 6.41
N LEU A 162 -9.06 14.50 7.41
CA LEU A 162 -9.66 15.40 8.39
C LEU A 162 -10.13 16.71 7.75
N LEU A 163 -9.37 17.24 6.78
CA LEU A 163 -9.75 18.44 6.03
C LEU A 163 -11.06 18.21 5.27
N LEU A 164 -11.18 17.12 4.52
CA LEU A 164 -12.40 16.79 3.79
C LEU A 164 -13.59 16.60 4.75
N ARG A 165 -13.39 15.92 5.89
CA ARG A 165 -14.40 15.77 6.93
C ARG A 165 -14.87 17.13 7.43
N LYS A 166 -13.94 18.01 7.83
CA LYS A 166 -14.24 19.36 8.33
C LYS A 166 -15.03 20.18 7.30
N GLN A 167 -14.68 20.08 6.02
CA GLN A 167 -15.40 20.82 4.96
C GLN A 167 -16.83 20.29 4.78
N LEU A 168 -17.05 18.97 4.83
CA LEU A 168 -18.39 18.39 4.77
C LEU A 168 -19.26 18.82 5.96
N GLU A 169 -18.68 18.91 7.16
CA GLU A 169 -19.37 19.39 8.35
C GLU A 169 -19.76 20.87 8.24
N ALA A 170 -18.84 21.70 7.76
CA ALA A 170 -19.02 23.14 7.65
C ALA A 170 -19.93 23.57 6.48
N MET A 171 -20.14 22.71 5.48
CA MET A 171 -20.97 23.03 4.32
C MET A 171 -22.43 23.23 4.71
N ASP A 172 -23.10 24.24 4.16
CA ASP A 172 -24.53 24.45 4.34
C ASP A 172 -25.36 23.32 3.72
N ASP A 173 -26.56 23.04 4.29
CA ASP A 173 -27.53 22.13 3.68
C ASP A 173 -28.03 22.71 2.36
N GLY A 174 -27.95 21.95 1.29
CA GLY A 174 -28.18 22.37 -0.10
C GLY A 174 -26.89 22.58 -0.90
N GLY A 175 -25.73 22.52 -0.24
CA GLY A 175 -24.43 22.57 -0.90
C GLY A 175 -24.18 21.35 -1.80
N VAL A 176 -23.43 21.55 -2.90
CA VAL A 176 -23.03 20.47 -3.82
C VAL A 176 -21.62 20.01 -3.49
N VAL A 177 -21.47 18.71 -3.27
CA VAL A 177 -20.15 18.06 -3.20
C VAL A 177 -19.79 17.55 -4.58
N VAL A 178 -18.58 17.85 -5.06
CA VAL A 178 -18.08 17.33 -6.35
C VAL A 178 -16.85 16.47 -6.09
N MET A 179 -16.86 15.21 -6.56
CA MET A 179 -15.74 14.30 -6.46
C MET A 179 -15.20 13.96 -7.85
N SER A 180 -13.91 14.21 -8.08
CA SER A 180 -13.19 13.82 -9.31
C SER A 180 -12.47 12.51 -9.11
N VAL A 181 -12.65 11.55 -10.04
CA VAL A 181 -12.04 10.21 -10.01
C VAL A 181 -11.15 10.02 -11.24
N PRO A 182 -9.87 9.63 -11.07
CA PRO A 182 -8.93 9.49 -12.18
C PRO A 182 -9.16 8.22 -12.99
N ALA A 183 -8.55 8.18 -14.18
CA ALA A 183 -8.42 6.96 -14.96
C ALA A 183 -7.48 5.94 -14.27
N ASN A 184 -7.59 4.67 -14.67
CA ASN A 184 -6.68 3.61 -14.20
C ASN A 184 -5.25 3.80 -14.78
N PRO A 185 -4.20 3.30 -14.08
CA PRO A 185 -4.24 2.63 -12.79
C PRO A 185 -4.14 3.60 -11.60
N PHE A 186 -4.83 3.29 -10.52
CA PHE A 186 -4.72 4.00 -9.24
C PHE A 186 -4.93 3.05 -8.06
N ARG A 187 -4.53 3.47 -6.84
CA ARG A 187 -4.69 2.68 -5.62
C ARG A 187 -6.16 2.52 -5.25
N CYS A 188 -6.56 1.32 -4.81
CA CYS A 188 -7.88 0.99 -4.30
C CYS A 188 -9.00 1.25 -5.33
N PRO A 189 -9.10 0.44 -6.41
CA PRO A 189 -10.07 0.66 -7.48
C PRO A 189 -11.53 0.89 -7.02
N PRO A 190 -12.07 0.22 -5.96
CA PRO A 190 -13.42 0.52 -5.45
C PRO A 190 -13.47 1.71 -4.48
N GLY A 191 -12.34 2.23 -4.02
CA GLY A 191 -12.26 3.24 -2.96
C GLY A 191 -13.03 4.54 -3.22
N PRO A 192 -13.01 5.13 -4.44
CA PRO A 192 -13.78 6.33 -4.73
C PRO A 192 -15.29 6.11 -4.56
N TYR A 193 -15.80 4.95 -4.96
CA TYR A 193 -17.22 4.63 -4.92
C TYR A 193 -17.71 4.28 -3.52
N GLU A 194 -16.84 3.69 -2.68
CA GLU A 194 -17.07 3.57 -1.23
C GLU A 194 -17.14 4.96 -0.58
N ARG A 195 -16.19 5.84 -0.90
CA ARG A 195 -16.20 7.23 -0.41
C ARG A 195 -17.45 7.97 -0.83
N ALA A 196 -17.84 7.85 -2.10
CA ALA A 196 -19.07 8.44 -2.62
C ALA A 196 -20.31 7.95 -1.85
N SER A 197 -20.39 6.65 -1.59
CA SER A 197 -21.46 6.05 -0.81
C SER A 197 -21.53 6.62 0.60
N LEU A 198 -20.41 6.69 1.31
CA LEU A 198 -20.35 7.18 2.69
C LEU A 198 -20.58 8.70 2.78
N ILE A 199 -20.13 9.48 1.79
CA ILE A 199 -20.50 10.91 1.70
C ILE A 199 -22.02 11.05 1.44
N ALA A 200 -22.60 10.30 0.51
CA ALA A 200 -24.04 10.33 0.25
C ALA A 200 -24.86 9.90 1.47
N HIS A 201 -24.39 8.89 2.22
CA HIS A 201 -25.00 8.50 3.50
C HIS A 201 -24.95 9.65 4.52
N TYR A 202 -23.82 10.33 4.65
CA TYR A 202 -23.69 11.50 5.51
C TYR A 202 -24.65 12.62 5.09
N LEU A 203 -24.70 12.96 3.80
CA LEU A 203 -25.59 14.00 3.27
C LEU A 203 -27.05 13.66 3.55
N LYS A 204 -27.49 12.46 3.24
CA LYS A 204 -28.85 12.00 3.50
C LYS A 204 -29.29 12.20 4.95
N ASN A 205 -28.40 11.96 5.91
CA ASN A 205 -28.72 12.00 7.34
C ASN A 205 -28.54 13.37 7.98
N HIS A 206 -27.64 14.21 7.45
CA HIS A 206 -27.26 15.48 8.09
C HIS A 206 -27.51 16.71 7.21
N LYS A 207 -27.59 16.54 5.88
CA LYS A 207 -27.75 17.64 4.91
C LYS A 207 -28.64 17.19 3.75
N PRO A 208 -29.95 16.94 4.01
CA PRO A 208 -30.82 16.21 3.08
C PRO A 208 -31.14 16.96 1.76
N LYS A 209 -30.86 18.27 1.68
CA LYS A 209 -30.99 19.05 0.44
C LYS A 209 -29.74 19.05 -0.41
N SER A 210 -28.62 18.53 0.13
CA SER A 210 -27.31 18.47 -0.53
C SER A 210 -27.19 17.22 -1.40
N LYS A 211 -26.33 17.29 -2.42
CA LYS A 211 -26.01 16.16 -3.28
C LYS A 211 -24.51 16.02 -3.55
N LEU A 212 -24.11 14.81 -3.90
CA LEU A 212 -22.77 14.48 -4.39
C LEU A 212 -22.83 14.19 -5.90
N ILE A 213 -21.93 14.82 -6.68
CA ILE A 213 -21.69 14.51 -8.08
C ILE A 213 -20.31 13.85 -8.17
N VAL A 214 -20.25 12.65 -8.73
CA VAL A 214 -19.01 11.91 -9.00
C VAL A 214 -18.66 12.04 -10.47
N LEU A 215 -17.60 12.75 -10.78
CA LEU A 215 -17.06 12.93 -12.13
C LEU A 215 -15.98 11.87 -12.36
N ASP A 216 -16.22 10.93 -13.26
CA ASP A 216 -15.38 9.76 -13.44
C ASP A 216 -14.74 9.72 -14.81
N SER A 217 -13.42 9.55 -14.84
CA SER A 217 -12.64 9.38 -16.08
C SER A 217 -12.72 7.95 -16.66
N LYS A 218 -13.78 7.20 -16.33
CA LYS A 218 -14.02 5.80 -16.74
C LYS A 218 -15.52 5.55 -16.96
N ASP A 219 -15.82 4.56 -17.79
CA ASP A 219 -17.20 4.07 -18.01
C ASP A 219 -17.54 2.85 -17.15
N THR A 220 -16.51 2.22 -16.58
CA THR A 220 -16.69 1.03 -15.75
C THR A 220 -15.78 1.08 -14.53
N PHE A 221 -16.20 0.43 -13.44
CA PHE A 221 -15.43 0.36 -12.21
C PHE A 221 -15.69 -0.93 -11.41
N SER A 222 -14.83 -1.21 -10.46
CA SER A 222 -14.91 -2.41 -9.63
C SER A 222 -16.22 -2.47 -8.83
N LYS A 223 -16.95 -3.58 -8.92
CA LYS A 223 -18.26 -3.81 -8.27
C LYS A 223 -19.38 -2.85 -8.71
N GLN A 224 -19.28 -2.27 -9.91
CA GLN A 224 -20.22 -1.26 -10.40
C GLN A 224 -21.68 -1.66 -10.22
N LYS A 225 -22.06 -2.88 -10.63
CA LYS A 225 -23.46 -3.35 -10.52
C LYS A 225 -23.97 -3.33 -9.06
N LEU A 226 -23.11 -3.69 -8.10
CA LEU A 226 -23.45 -3.69 -6.68
C LEU A 226 -23.58 -2.28 -6.12
N PHE A 227 -22.64 -1.38 -6.47
CA PHE A 227 -22.71 0.02 -6.06
C PHE A 227 -23.94 0.72 -6.64
N MET A 228 -24.17 0.59 -7.96
CA MET A 228 -25.30 1.25 -8.62
C MET A 228 -26.65 0.79 -8.05
N ALA A 229 -26.83 -0.51 -7.81
CA ALA A 229 -28.04 -1.03 -7.17
C ALA A 229 -28.24 -0.46 -5.77
N ALA A 230 -27.17 -0.42 -4.96
CA ALA A 230 -27.23 0.13 -3.62
C ALA A 230 -27.46 1.66 -3.60
N TRP A 231 -26.89 2.41 -4.56
CA TRP A 231 -27.13 3.86 -4.67
C TRP A 231 -28.58 4.17 -5.08
N GLN A 232 -29.15 3.39 -5.98
CA GLN A 232 -30.55 3.53 -6.35
C GLN A 232 -31.50 3.23 -5.18
N GLU A 233 -31.17 2.24 -4.34
CA GLU A 233 -31.92 1.89 -3.13
C GLU A 233 -31.78 2.95 -2.04
N LEU A 234 -30.53 3.36 -1.74
CA LEU A 234 -30.21 4.12 -0.53
C LEU A 234 -30.13 5.62 -0.75
N TYR A 235 -29.66 6.08 -1.93
CA TYR A 235 -29.24 7.48 -2.19
C TYR A 235 -29.78 8.03 -3.52
N PRO A 236 -31.02 7.74 -3.95
CA PRO A 236 -31.49 8.10 -5.30
C PRO A 236 -31.45 9.60 -5.60
N ASN A 237 -31.53 10.45 -4.57
CA ASN A 237 -31.52 11.91 -4.70
C ASN A 237 -30.20 12.57 -4.21
N HIS A 238 -29.25 11.79 -3.67
CA HIS A 238 -28.06 12.33 -3.01
C HIS A 238 -26.75 12.02 -3.74
N LEU A 239 -26.80 11.11 -4.73
CA LEU A 239 -25.60 10.69 -5.46
C LEU A 239 -25.91 10.60 -6.95
N GLU A 240 -25.10 11.31 -7.75
CA GLU A 240 -25.09 11.28 -9.20
C GLU A 240 -23.70 10.82 -9.67
N TRP A 241 -23.64 9.81 -10.54
CA TRP A 241 -22.40 9.36 -11.15
C TRP A 241 -22.39 9.70 -12.64
N VAL A 242 -21.38 10.47 -13.05
CA VAL A 242 -21.16 10.91 -14.44
C VAL A 242 -19.97 10.14 -15.00
N SER A 243 -20.23 9.23 -15.94
CA SER A 243 -19.21 8.41 -16.57
C SER A 243 -18.36 9.21 -17.58
N LEU A 244 -17.25 8.63 -18.05
CA LEU A 244 -16.44 9.20 -19.13
C LEU A 244 -17.30 9.50 -20.37
N ALA A 245 -18.10 8.55 -20.82
CA ALA A 245 -18.99 8.72 -21.97
C ALA A 245 -20.07 9.79 -21.77
N SER A 246 -20.41 10.08 -20.50
CA SER A 246 -21.35 11.13 -20.11
C SER A 246 -20.65 12.48 -19.82
N GLY A 247 -19.36 12.59 -20.12
CA GLY A 247 -18.59 13.82 -19.91
C GLY A 247 -17.99 14.01 -18.52
N GLY A 248 -17.84 12.94 -17.74
CA GLY A 248 -17.32 13.00 -16.36
C GLY A 248 -15.80 13.17 -16.25
N LYS A 249 -15.04 13.19 -17.33
CA LYS A 249 -13.59 13.38 -17.28
C LYS A 249 -13.23 14.79 -16.84
N THR A 250 -12.60 14.91 -15.68
CA THR A 250 -12.02 16.18 -15.22
C THR A 250 -10.79 16.54 -16.04
N VAL A 251 -10.75 17.78 -16.54
CA VAL A 251 -9.67 18.32 -17.37
C VAL A 251 -8.92 19.47 -16.71
N GLU A 252 -9.54 20.17 -15.76
CA GLU A 252 -8.96 21.31 -15.05
C GLU A 252 -9.61 21.49 -13.67
N ILE A 253 -8.87 22.06 -12.75
CA ILE A 253 -9.35 22.52 -11.43
C ILE A 253 -9.21 24.04 -11.34
N ASP A 254 -10.32 24.72 -11.09
CA ASP A 254 -10.34 26.15 -10.82
C ASP A 254 -10.61 26.38 -9.32
N VAL A 255 -9.50 26.51 -8.57
CA VAL A 255 -9.56 26.70 -7.10
C VAL A 255 -10.14 28.08 -6.70
N ARG A 256 -10.07 29.08 -7.58
CA ARG A 256 -10.58 30.44 -7.28
C ARG A 256 -12.09 30.44 -7.22
N ASP A 257 -12.72 29.73 -8.17
CA ASP A 257 -14.17 29.59 -8.26
C ASP A 257 -14.71 28.30 -7.57
N MET A 258 -13.84 27.52 -6.93
CA MET A 258 -14.20 26.20 -6.35
C MET A 258 -14.90 25.30 -7.37
N SER A 259 -14.36 25.22 -8.60
CA SER A 259 -14.95 24.47 -9.72
C SER A 259 -14.08 23.32 -10.17
N VAL A 260 -14.71 22.17 -10.44
CA VAL A 260 -14.14 21.04 -11.18
C VAL A 260 -14.63 21.12 -12.62
N VAL A 261 -13.71 21.23 -13.57
CA VAL A 261 -14.02 21.47 -14.98
C VAL A 261 -13.88 20.16 -15.75
N THR A 262 -14.90 19.81 -16.53
CA THR A 262 -14.88 18.75 -17.52
C THR A 262 -14.81 19.32 -18.93
N GLU A 263 -14.73 18.48 -19.96
CA GLU A 263 -14.75 18.95 -21.35
C GLU A 263 -16.05 19.69 -21.73
N PHE A 264 -17.16 19.42 -21.03
CA PHE A 264 -18.50 19.89 -21.39
C PHE A 264 -19.13 20.82 -20.35
N ALA A 265 -18.63 20.86 -19.12
CA ALA A 265 -19.27 21.62 -18.05
C ALA A 265 -18.27 22.08 -16.98
N ARG A 266 -18.67 23.10 -16.25
CA ARG A 266 -18.01 23.59 -15.05
C ARG A 266 -18.91 23.27 -13.84
N HIS A 267 -18.42 22.47 -12.92
CA HIS A 267 -19.14 22.00 -11.73
C HIS A 267 -18.66 22.78 -10.52
N LYS A 268 -19.42 23.79 -10.12
CA LYS A 268 -19.15 24.56 -8.91
C LYS A 268 -19.45 23.74 -7.66
N ALA A 269 -18.53 23.67 -6.72
CA ALA A 269 -18.63 22.86 -5.53
C ALA A 269 -18.62 23.70 -4.26
N ALA A 270 -19.49 23.38 -3.31
CA ALA A 270 -19.35 23.82 -1.93
C ALA A 270 -18.19 23.05 -1.25
N VAL A 271 -18.04 21.78 -1.57
CA VAL A 271 -16.89 20.95 -1.18
C VAL A 271 -16.41 20.14 -2.41
N ALA A 272 -15.13 20.20 -2.71
CA ALA A 272 -14.54 19.43 -3.79
C ALA A 272 -13.54 18.41 -3.27
N ASN A 273 -13.73 17.14 -3.62
CA ASN A 273 -12.78 16.05 -3.38
C ASN A 273 -12.12 15.66 -4.71
N VAL A 274 -10.90 16.07 -4.92
CA VAL A 274 -10.19 15.85 -6.19
C VAL A 274 -9.15 14.76 -6.04
N ILE A 275 -9.40 13.57 -6.60
CA ILE A 275 -8.45 12.46 -6.60
C ILE A 275 -7.62 12.53 -7.89
N PRO A 276 -6.34 12.97 -7.85
CA PRO A 276 -5.53 13.10 -9.05
C PRO A 276 -5.02 11.74 -9.55
N PRO A 277 -4.51 11.65 -10.80
CA PRO A 277 -3.74 10.51 -11.25
C PRO A 277 -2.56 10.20 -10.34
N GLN A 278 -2.07 8.97 -10.37
CA GLN A 278 -1.06 8.46 -9.44
C GLN A 278 0.09 7.80 -10.17
N ARG A 279 1.20 7.61 -9.44
CA ARG A 279 2.37 6.84 -9.85
C ARG A 279 2.97 6.16 -8.62
N ALA A 280 3.95 5.29 -8.80
CA ALA A 280 4.76 4.76 -7.69
C ALA A 280 5.42 5.90 -6.92
N GLY A 281 5.62 5.70 -5.61
CA GLY A 281 6.31 6.69 -4.77
C GLY A 281 7.64 7.13 -5.37
N SER A 282 7.98 8.41 -5.23
CA SER A 282 9.08 9.10 -5.93
C SER A 282 10.44 8.41 -5.85
N ILE A 283 10.72 7.72 -4.74
CA ILE A 283 11.96 6.95 -4.58
C ILE A 283 12.09 5.82 -5.63
N ALA A 284 11.00 5.26 -6.14
CA ALA A 284 11.03 4.25 -7.20
C ALA A 284 11.54 4.84 -8.54
N GLN A 285 11.14 6.08 -8.84
CA GLN A 285 11.65 6.83 -10.00
C GLN A 285 13.14 7.14 -9.82
N ALA A 286 13.51 7.70 -8.67
CA ALA A 286 14.88 8.08 -8.35
C ALA A 286 15.84 6.87 -8.32
N SER A 287 15.33 5.67 -8.11
CA SER A 287 16.10 4.41 -8.10
C SER A 287 16.16 3.71 -9.46
N GLY A 288 15.51 4.24 -10.49
CA GLY A 288 15.48 3.61 -11.83
C GLY A 288 14.64 2.31 -11.90
N VAL A 289 13.79 2.03 -10.92
CA VAL A 289 12.95 0.80 -10.90
C VAL A 289 11.52 1.04 -11.40
N ALA A 290 11.13 2.28 -11.67
CA ALA A 290 9.88 2.62 -12.34
C ALA A 290 10.10 2.80 -13.84
N ASP A 291 9.17 2.29 -14.65
CA ASP A 291 9.18 2.46 -16.10
C ASP A 291 8.47 3.75 -16.55
N ARG A 292 8.27 3.92 -17.85
CA ARG A 292 7.60 5.09 -18.45
C ARG A 292 6.14 5.26 -18.02
N SER A 293 5.49 4.20 -17.53
CA SER A 293 4.14 4.29 -16.96
C SER A 293 4.11 4.95 -15.59
N GLY A 294 5.28 5.11 -14.96
CA GLY A 294 5.43 5.59 -13.60
C GLY A 294 5.24 4.51 -12.53
N TRP A 295 5.14 3.23 -12.91
CA TRP A 295 4.99 2.08 -12.04
C TRP A 295 6.17 1.11 -12.19
N CYS A 296 6.33 0.16 -11.28
CA CYS A 296 7.50 -0.71 -11.22
C CYS A 296 7.21 -2.09 -11.82
N PRO A 297 7.82 -2.45 -12.98
CA PRO A 297 7.73 -3.79 -13.52
C PRO A 297 8.51 -4.79 -12.66
N ILE A 298 7.86 -5.91 -12.33
CA ILE A 298 8.41 -6.94 -11.44
C ILE A 298 8.35 -8.33 -12.08
N ASP A 299 9.21 -9.22 -11.59
CA ASP A 299 9.02 -10.66 -11.76
C ASP A 299 7.86 -11.13 -10.84
N PRO A 300 6.83 -11.84 -11.36
CA PRO A 300 5.66 -12.19 -10.57
C PRO A 300 5.90 -13.34 -9.57
N VAL A 301 7.07 -13.98 -9.61
CA VAL A 301 7.45 -15.06 -8.69
C VAL A 301 8.22 -14.50 -7.51
N SER A 302 9.24 -13.70 -7.77
CA SER A 302 10.15 -13.19 -6.74
C SER A 302 9.82 -11.75 -6.29
N PHE A 303 8.99 -11.02 -7.02
CA PHE A 303 8.80 -9.57 -6.93
C PHE A 303 10.08 -8.74 -7.19
N GLU A 304 11.15 -9.36 -7.69
CA GLU A 304 12.36 -8.64 -8.09
C GLU A 304 12.06 -7.70 -9.26
N SER A 305 12.62 -6.50 -9.20
CA SER A 305 12.50 -5.51 -10.27
C SER A 305 13.09 -6.05 -11.58
N ARG A 306 12.40 -5.86 -12.69
CA ARG A 306 12.93 -6.18 -14.01
C ARG A 306 13.95 -5.17 -14.51
N LEU A 307 14.15 -4.06 -13.79
CA LEU A 307 15.01 -2.96 -14.19
C LEU A 307 16.31 -2.90 -13.35
N ALA A 308 16.29 -3.47 -12.15
CA ALA A 308 17.48 -3.47 -11.28
C ALA A 308 17.53 -4.76 -10.44
N PRO A 309 18.65 -5.53 -10.50
CA PRO A 309 18.78 -6.75 -9.73
C PRO A 309 18.92 -6.48 -8.23
N ASN A 310 18.57 -7.48 -7.42
CA ASN A 310 18.61 -7.43 -5.95
C ASN A 310 17.66 -6.40 -5.30
N ILE A 311 16.76 -5.80 -6.08
CA ILE A 311 15.73 -4.89 -5.61
C ILE A 311 14.36 -5.51 -5.90
N HIS A 312 13.55 -5.72 -4.86
CA HIS A 312 12.19 -6.22 -4.96
C HIS A 312 11.21 -5.06 -4.76
N VAL A 313 10.10 -5.05 -5.50
CA VAL A 313 9.07 -4.00 -5.35
C VAL A 313 7.73 -4.64 -5.07
N ILE A 314 7.08 -4.20 -3.98
CA ILE A 314 5.81 -4.76 -3.51
C ILE A 314 4.78 -3.66 -3.19
N GLY A 315 3.52 -4.05 -3.06
CA GLY A 315 2.41 -3.16 -2.78
C GLY A 315 2.01 -2.31 -3.97
N ASP A 316 1.48 -1.13 -3.69
CA ASP A 316 0.84 -0.29 -4.72
C ASP A 316 1.80 0.18 -5.83
N ALA A 317 3.11 0.24 -5.57
CA ALA A 317 4.12 0.65 -6.56
C ALA A 317 4.32 -0.38 -7.68
N ALA A 318 4.08 -1.68 -7.42
CA ALA A 318 4.36 -2.77 -8.35
C ALA A 318 3.32 -2.87 -9.48
N ILE A 319 3.77 -3.26 -10.67
CA ILE A 319 2.89 -3.72 -11.75
C ILE A 319 2.60 -5.20 -11.51
N ALA A 320 1.56 -5.47 -10.73
CA ALA A 320 1.17 -6.82 -10.30
C ALA A 320 0.11 -7.48 -11.23
N GLY A 321 0.05 -7.09 -12.51
CA GLY A 321 -0.89 -7.66 -13.48
C GLY A 321 -2.35 -7.42 -13.08
N ALA A 322 -3.13 -8.50 -13.03
CA ALA A 322 -4.55 -8.44 -12.65
C ALA A 322 -4.78 -8.17 -11.15
N MET A 323 -3.78 -8.43 -10.29
CA MET A 323 -3.91 -8.21 -8.85
C MET A 323 -4.00 -6.71 -8.53
N PRO A 324 -5.08 -6.24 -7.87
CA PRO A 324 -5.29 -4.80 -7.67
C PRO A 324 -4.33 -4.20 -6.65
N LYS A 325 -4.12 -2.89 -6.75
CA LYS A 325 -3.39 -2.09 -5.76
C LYS A 325 -4.27 -1.87 -4.54
N SER A 326 -4.13 -2.71 -3.52
CA SER A 326 -4.91 -2.68 -2.27
C SER A 326 -4.06 -3.07 -1.07
N ALA A 327 -4.50 -2.72 0.14
CA ALA A 327 -3.81 -3.11 1.36
C ALA A 327 -3.82 -4.64 1.57
N PHE A 328 -4.87 -5.34 1.16
CA PHE A 328 -4.95 -6.80 1.20
C PHE A 328 -3.90 -7.41 0.27
N ALA A 329 -3.87 -6.96 -1.00
CA ALA A 329 -2.87 -7.39 -1.97
C ALA A 329 -1.44 -7.08 -1.50
N ALA A 330 -1.21 -5.89 -0.94
CA ALA A 330 0.08 -5.49 -0.41
C ALA A 330 0.57 -6.41 0.73
N ASN A 331 -0.32 -6.80 1.65
CA ASN A 331 -0.02 -7.75 2.72
C ASN A 331 0.28 -9.15 2.17
N ALA A 332 -0.51 -9.64 1.20
CA ALA A 332 -0.31 -10.95 0.57
C ALA A 332 1.02 -11.00 -0.22
N GLN A 333 1.29 -9.99 -1.04
CA GLN A 333 2.55 -9.83 -1.77
C GLN A 333 3.76 -9.82 -0.84
N ALA A 334 3.66 -9.07 0.27
CA ALA A 334 4.74 -8.90 1.24
C ALA A 334 5.14 -10.21 1.91
N LYS A 335 4.17 -11.03 2.32
CA LYS A 335 4.43 -12.36 2.91
C LYS A 335 5.17 -13.26 1.93
N HIS A 336 4.72 -13.28 0.68
CA HIS A 336 5.38 -14.09 -0.35
C HIS A 336 6.76 -13.53 -0.72
N CYS A 337 6.90 -12.21 -0.88
CA CYS A 337 8.20 -11.58 -1.16
C CYS A 337 9.23 -11.90 -0.06
N ALA A 338 8.82 -11.91 1.21
CA ALA A 338 9.68 -12.30 2.32
C ALA A 338 10.19 -13.75 2.16
N ILE A 339 9.31 -14.70 1.78
CA ILE A 339 9.68 -16.09 1.51
C ILE A 339 10.65 -16.16 0.32
N ALA A 340 10.36 -15.45 -0.76
CA ALA A 340 11.20 -15.42 -1.95
C ALA A 340 12.58 -14.85 -1.66
N VAL A 341 12.66 -13.71 -0.97
CA VAL A 341 13.92 -13.07 -0.57
C VAL A 341 14.74 -13.99 0.35
N ALA A 342 14.11 -14.62 1.34
CA ALA A 342 14.78 -15.55 2.24
C ALA A 342 15.35 -16.79 1.49
N ALA A 343 14.61 -17.35 0.52
CA ALA A 343 15.11 -18.43 -0.33
C ALA A 343 16.30 -17.98 -1.18
N MET A 344 16.17 -16.82 -1.86
CA MET A 344 17.25 -16.29 -2.71
C MET A 344 18.52 -15.92 -1.92
N LEU A 345 18.40 -15.52 -0.66
CA LEU A 345 19.58 -15.30 0.22
C LEU A 345 20.32 -16.60 0.55
N ARG A 346 19.65 -17.76 0.50
CA ARG A 346 20.26 -19.07 0.66
C ARG A 346 20.75 -19.68 -0.66
N GLY A 347 20.60 -18.94 -1.78
CA GLY A 347 20.92 -19.45 -3.12
C GLY A 347 19.85 -20.42 -3.68
N GLU A 348 18.67 -20.44 -3.09
CA GLU A 348 17.54 -21.26 -3.53
C GLU A 348 16.62 -20.47 -4.47
N PRO A 349 15.92 -21.12 -5.41
CA PRO A 349 14.94 -20.44 -6.26
C PRO A 349 13.74 -19.96 -5.44
N ALA A 350 13.19 -18.80 -5.82
CA ALA A 350 11.96 -18.31 -5.23
C ALA A 350 10.78 -19.26 -5.55
N PRO A 351 9.95 -19.64 -4.57
CA PRO A 351 8.78 -20.49 -4.82
C PRO A 351 7.72 -19.72 -5.61
N SER A 352 6.92 -20.42 -6.43
CA SER A 352 5.83 -19.79 -7.17
C SER A 352 4.66 -19.45 -6.24
N PRO A 353 4.13 -18.20 -6.26
CA PRO A 353 3.03 -17.81 -5.40
C PRO A 353 1.66 -18.24 -5.92
N LYS A 354 0.73 -18.43 -4.97
CA LYS A 354 -0.70 -18.33 -5.20
C LYS A 354 -1.25 -17.32 -4.21
N LEU A 355 -1.66 -16.17 -4.71
CA LEU A 355 -2.03 -15.01 -3.90
C LEU A 355 -3.54 -14.79 -3.92
N ILE A 356 -4.07 -14.22 -2.85
CA ILE A 356 -5.47 -13.83 -2.76
C ILE A 356 -5.59 -12.33 -2.51
N ASN A 357 -6.70 -11.75 -2.94
CA ASN A 357 -7.10 -10.40 -2.57
C ASN A 357 -8.60 -10.37 -2.35
N THR A 358 -9.04 -9.69 -1.30
CA THR A 358 -10.44 -9.35 -1.07
C THR A 358 -10.55 -7.84 -0.88
N CYS A 359 -11.39 -7.19 -1.68
CA CYS A 359 -11.71 -5.78 -1.54
C CYS A 359 -13.12 -5.64 -0.96
N TYR A 360 -13.20 -5.41 0.35
CA TYR A 360 -14.44 -4.97 0.99
C TYR A 360 -14.70 -3.50 0.67
N SER A 361 -15.97 -3.11 0.62
CA SER A 361 -16.40 -1.71 0.53
C SER A 361 -17.67 -1.51 1.32
N LEU A 362 -17.74 -0.40 2.06
CA LEU A 362 -18.91 -0.01 2.81
C LEU A 362 -19.76 0.96 2.00
N VAL A 363 -21.00 0.59 1.71
CA VAL A 363 -21.98 1.47 1.04
C VAL A 363 -22.73 2.32 2.06
N ALA A 364 -22.92 1.79 3.26
CA ALA A 364 -23.33 2.46 4.49
C ALA A 364 -22.52 1.82 5.64
N PRO A 365 -22.51 2.38 6.86
CA PRO A 365 -21.78 1.80 7.99
C PRO A 365 -22.13 0.33 8.28
N ASP A 366 -23.35 -0.10 7.99
CA ASP A 366 -23.89 -1.44 8.15
C ASP A 366 -24.19 -2.16 6.83
N TYR A 367 -23.63 -1.71 5.71
CA TYR A 367 -23.86 -2.28 4.39
C TYR A 367 -22.53 -2.51 3.67
N GLY A 368 -22.05 -3.74 3.72
CA GLY A 368 -20.83 -4.17 3.04
C GLY A 368 -21.11 -4.83 1.69
N ILE A 369 -20.15 -4.70 0.77
CA ILE A 369 -20.03 -5.46 -0.47
C ILE A 369 -18.58 -5.83 -0.69
N SER A 370 -18.31 -6.97 -1.30
CA SER A 370 -16.94 -7.45 -1.52
C SER A 370 -16.72 -7.99 -2.93
N VAL A 371 -15.45 -8.07 -3.31
CA VAL A 371 -14.95 -8.84 -4.45
C VAL A 371 -13.65 -9.52 -4.03
N ALA A 372 -13.53 -10.81 -4.31
CA ALA A 372 -12.35 -11.60 -4.06
C ALA A 372 -11.77 -12.12 -5.37
N GLY A 373 -10.45 -12.31 -5.42
CA GLY A 373 -9.74 -12.92 -6.54
C GLY A 373 -8.54 -13.72 -6.06
N VAL A 374 -8.15 -14.71 -6.87
CA VAL A 374 -6.95 -15.52 -6.68
C VAL A 374 -6.03 -15.29 -7.87
N TYR A 375 -4.74 -15.10 -7.60
CA TYR A 375 -3.75 -14.71 -8.60
C TYR A 375 -2.56 -15.63 -8.55
N GLN A 376 -2.04 -15.98 -9.74
CA GLN A 376 -0.83 -16.77 -9.89
C GLN A 376 0.02 -16.29 -11.06
N PRO A 377 1.33 -16.56 -11.09
CA PRO A 377 2.19 -16.21 -12.21
C PRO A 377 1.74 -16.88 -13.50
N ALA A 378 1.50 -16.08 -14.54
CA ALA A 378 1.25 -16.56 -15.90
C ALA A 378 1.70 -15.48 -16.89
N LYS A 379 2.38 -15.89 -17.95
CA LYS A 379 2.86 -15.00 -19.04
C LYS A 379 3.63 -13.77 -18.54
N GLY A 380 4.39 -13.94 -17.45
CA GLY A 380 5.22 -12.89 -16.87
C GLY A 380 4.48 -11.86 -16.01
N LEU A 381 3.22 -12.07 -15.65
CA LEU A 381 2.42 -11.23 -14.76
C LEU A 381 1.67 -12.10 -13.74
N LEU A 382 1.08 -11.49 -12.72
CA LEU A 382 0.07 -12.14 -11.89
C LEU A 382 -1.28 -12.09 -12.64
N ALA A 383 -1.79 -13.25 -13.03
CA ALA A 383 -3.06 -13.42 -13.71
C ALA A 383 -4.12 -13.95 -12.75
N ASP A 384 -5.38 -13.62 -13.01
CA ASP A 384 -6.51 -14.23 -12.32
C ASP A 384 -6.55 -15.74 -12.54
N VAL A 385 -6.88 -16.48 -11.50
CA VAL A 385 -7.26 -17.89 -11.59
C VAL A 385 -8.75 -17.97 -11.85
N GLU A 386 -9.11 -18.40 -13.05
CA GLU A 386 -10.50 -18.50 -13.49
C GLU A 386 -11.34 -19.34 -12.52
N GLY A 387 -12.53 -18.85 -12.18
CA GLY A 387 -13.47 -19.51 -11.28
C GLY A 387 -13.07 -19.52 -9.79
N ALA A 388 -11.89 -18.99 -9.42
CA ALA A 388 -11.43 -18.97 -8.02
C ALA A 388 -11.74 -17.66 -7.27
N GLY A 389 -12.41 -16.74 -7.93
CA GLY A 389 -12.86 -15.46 -7.37
C GLY A 389 -14.37 -15.31 -7.35
N GLY A 390 -14.84 -14.17 -6.89
CA GLY A 390 -16.26 -13.85 -6.89
C GLY A 390 -16.57 -12.49 -6.26
N ALA A 391 -17.80 -12.07 -6.39
CA ALA A 391 -18.31 -10.86 -5.76
C ALA A 391 -19.54 -11.20 -4.89
N SER A 392 -19.88 -10.31 -4.00
CA SER A 392 -21.12 -10.40 -3.22
C SER A 392 -22.32 -10.64 -4.13
N PRO A 393 -23.28 -11.51 -3.76
CA PRO A 393 -24.46 -11.75 -4.59
C PRO A 393 -25.28 -10.47 -4.81
N GLY A 394 -25.76 -10.26 -6.05
CA GLY A 394 -26.78 -9.27 -6.31
C GLY A 394 -28.09 -9.62 -5.57
N GLY A 395 -28.81 -8.63 -5.05
CA GLY A 395 -30.08 -8.87 -4.34
C GLY A 395 -29.95 -9.59 -3.00
N ALA A 396 -28.74 -9.66 -2.41
CA ALA A 396 -28.55 -10.24 -1.08
C ALA A 396 -29.31 -9.44 0.00
N SER A 397 -29.75 -10.14 1.07
CA SER A 397 -30.52 -9.53 2.16
C SER A 397 -29.71 -8.48 2.95
N ARG A 398 -30.41 -7.63 3.70
CA ARG A 398 -29.78 -6.63 4.58
C ARG A 398 -28.86 -7.29 5.64
N GLU A 399 -29.28 -8.44 6.18
CA GLU A 399 -28.46 -9.20 7.14
C GLU A 399 -27.18 -9.72 6.51
N PHE A 400 -27.21 -10.12 5.24
CA PHE A 400 -25.99 -10.51 4.51
C PHE A 400 -25.05 -9.31 4.35
N ARG A 401 -25.58 -8.14 3.95
CA ARG A 401 -24.80 -6.90 3.82
C ARG A 401 -24.20 -6.45 5.15
N ALA A 402 -24.95 -6.55 6.25
CA ALA A 402 -24.45 -6.24 7.59
C ALA A 402 -23.30 -7.18 8.00
N ARG A 403 -23.40 -8.48 7.69
CA ARG A 403 -22.31 -9.43 7.94
C ARG A 403 -21.05 -9.11 7.13
N GLU A 404 -21.17 -8.69 5.87
CA GLU A 404 -20.03 -8.26 5.07
C GLU A 404 -19.35 -7.02 5.66
N ALA A 405 -20.09 -6.07 6.24
CA ALA A 405 -19.53 -4.94 6.95
C ALA A 405 -18.73 -5.38 8.20
N ILE A 406 -19.25 -6.36 8.95
CA ILE A 406 -18.54 -6.97 10.09
C ILE A 406 -17.24 -7.68 9.63
N TYR A 407 -17.30 -8.42 8.52
CA TYR A 407 -16.10 -9.09 7.97
C TYR A 407 -15.04 -8.09 7.52
N ALA A 408 -15.46 -6.95 6.96
CA ALA A 408 -14.54 -5.87 6.59
C ALA A 408 -13.79 -5.32 7.82
N ASP A 409 -14.50 -5.02 8.92
CA ASP A 409 -13.89 -4.54 10.18
C ASP A 409 -12.99 -5.60 10.82
N ALA A 410 -13.45 -6.85 10.87
CA ALA A 410 -12.66 -7.98 11.39
C ALA A 410 -11.36 -8.17 10.60
N TRP A 411 -11.42 -8.11 9.26
CA TRP A 411 -10.22 -8.16 8.42
C TRP A 411 -9.25 -7.02 8.75
N PHE A 412 -9.76 -5.79 8.90
CA PHE A 412 -8.91 -4.65 9.20
C PHE A 412 -8.20 -4.80 10.54
N LYS A 413 -8.92 -5.25 11.58
CA LYS A 413 -8.33 -5.55 12.90
C LYS A 413 -7.23 -6.60 12.80
N VAL A 414 -7.54 -7.74 12.17
CA VAL A 414 -6.56 -8.84 12.04
C VAL A 414 -5.31 -8.41 11.26
N VAL A 415 -5.47 -7.66 10.15
CA VAL A 415 -4.31 -7.25 9.36
C VAL A 415 -3.47 -6.20 10.10
N THR A 416 -4.09 -5.25 10.81
CA THR A 416 -3.36 -4.21 11.55
C THR A 416 -2.68 -4.77 12.80
N GLU A 417 -3.32 -5.68 13.53
CA GLU A 417 -2.70 -6.44 14.64
C GLU A 417 -1.55 -7.31 14.14
N GLY A 418 -1.74 -8.01 13.01
CA GLY A 418 -0.70 -8.83 12.40
C GLY A 418 0.50 -8.06 11.87
N VAL A 419 0.37 -6.77 11.61
CA VAL A 419 1.45 -5.91 11.07
C VAL A 419 2.04 -5.01 12.15
N TYR A 420 1.22 -4.32 12.93
CA TYR A 420 1.64 -3.24 13.83
C TYR A 420 1.36 -3.55 15.31
N GLY A 421 0.58 -4.59 15.62
CA GLY A 421 0.19 -5.03 16.97
C GLY A 421 1.15 -5.99 17.65
#